data_31bdd59db9445acd78e8f194fe25011c
#
_entry.id   31bdd59db9445acd78e8f194fe25011c
#
_cell.length_a   1.000
_cell.length_b   1.000
_cell.length_c   1.000
_cell.angle_alpha   90.00
_cell.angle_beta   90.00
_cell.angle_gamma   90.00
#
_symmetry.space_group_name_H-M   'P 1'
#
loop_
_entity.id
_entity.type
_entity.pdbx_description
1 polymer ?
#
loop_
_entity_poly.entity_id
_entity_poly.type
_entity_poly.pdbx_seq_one_letter_code
_entity_poly.pdbx_strand_id
1 'polypeptide(L)'
;MIADLKQHNMKTITKKSFKNLKQNYIEMQQFLEDKSGEKNIYNKSKLANDLSLWGDDNYAMLEVFIKKYNLDFPTFNYDEHFESEGELTISIWSILSVVLLPLFVTKGIVSYLFNFLSNKYSYKIDKFNFFLNKYKSNKIDLAMGDLITSKIQGKFSLGEDVKFVLN
;
A
#
# COMPACT_ATOMS: atom_id res chain seq x y z
N MET A 1 -3.71 37.14 0.12
CA MET A 1 -4.71 36.70 1.08
C MET A 1 -5.71 35.86 0.28
N ILE A 2 -5.33 34.60 0.01
CA ILE A 2 -6.13 33.64 -0.74
C ILE A 2 -6.71 32.72 0.33
N ALA A 3 -8.01 32.77 0.49
CA ALA A 3 -8.75 31.96 1.45
C ALA A 3 -8.67 30.49 1.05
N ASP A 4 -8.07 29.67 1.90
CA ASP A 4 -8.20 28.22 1.90
C ASP A 4 -9.69 27.87 2.10
N LEU A 5 -10.39 27.72 1.01
CA LEU A 5 -11.69 27.06 1.00
C LEU A 5 -11.44 25.57 1.21
N LYS A 6 -11.34 25.16 2.46
CA LYS A 6 -11.50 23.78 2.89
C LYS A 6 -12.86 23.32 2.40
N GLN A 7 -12.87 22.71 1.22
CA GLN A 7 -14.06 22.04 0.68
C GLN A 7 -14.45 20.97 1.71
N HIS A 8 -15.51 21.23 2.44
CA HIS A 8 -16.10 20.28 3.38
C HIS A 8 -16.73 19.19 2.50
N ASN A 9 -15.95 18.13 2.23
CA ASN A 9 -16.42 16.98 1.45
C ASN A 9 -17.64 16.39 2.16
N MET A 10 -18.82 16.63 1.62
CA MET A 10 -20.06 16.00 2.08
C MET A 10 -19.95 14.51 1.78
N LYS A 11 -19.81 13.69 2.83
CA LYS A 11 -19.77 12.24 2.70
C LYS A 11 -21.08 11.72 2.16
N THR A 12 -21.00 10.87 1.14
CA THR A 12 -22.16 10.15 0.62
C THR A 12 -22.67 9.19 1.69
N ILE A 13 -23.96 9.33 2.09
CA ILE A 13 -24.57 8.43 3.07
C ILE A 13 -25.22 7.25 2.34
N THR A 14 -24.76 6.05 2.64
CA THR A 14 -25.29 4.81 2.05
C THR A 14 -25.85 3.89 3.15
N LYS A 15 -27.15 3.56 3.06
CA LYS A 15 -27.78 2.62 3.99
C LYS A 15 -27.54 1.19 3.53
N LYS A 16 -27.04 0.33 4.40
CA LYS A 16 -26.81 -1.10 4.15
C LYS A 16 -27.06 -1.91 5.41
N SER A 17 -27.50 -3.16 5.24
CA SER A 17 -27.62 -4.05 6.38
C SER A 17 -26.24 -4.55 6.83
N PHE A 18 -26.10 -4.87 8.11
CA PHE A 18 -24.88 -5.46 8.67
C PHE A 18 -24.46 -6.74 7.93
N LYS A 19 -25.44 -7.60 7.59
CA LYS A 19 -25.20 -8.84 6.85
C LYS A 19 -24.54 -8.55 5.49
N ASN A 20 -25.03 -7.54 4.78
CA ASN A 20 -24.47 -7.16 3.48
C ASN A 20 -23.04 -6.63 3.61
N LEU A 21 -22.77 -5.76 4.58
CA LEU A 21 -21.41 -5.23 4.82
C LEU A 21 -20.44 -6.35 5.19
N LYS A 22 -20.84 -7.26 6.09
CA LYS A 22 -20.02 -8.41 6.49
C LYS A 22 -19.70 -9.32 5.31
N GLN A 23 -20.68 -9.59 4.45
CA GLN A 23 -20.48 -10.43 3.27
C GLN A 23 -19.51 -9.78 2.27
N ASN A 24 -19.67 -8.49 1.99
CA ASN A 24 -18.73 -7.76 1.14
C ASN A 24 -17.31 -7.72 1.72
N TYR A 25 -17.18 -7.61 3.03
CA TYR A 25 -15.89 -7.68 3.71
C TYR A 25 -15.20 -9.03 3.50
N ILE A 26 -15.91 -10.14 3.81
CA ILE A 26 -15.35 -11.49 3.68
C ILE A 26 -14.97 -11.78 2.23
N GLU A 27 -15.84 -11.44 1.29
CA GLU A 27 -15.59 -11.67 -0.14
C GLU A 27 -14.39 -10.88 -0.65
N MET A 28 -14.22 -9.63 -0.20
CA MET A 28 -13.08 -8.81 -0.57
C MET A 28 -11.78 -9.31 0.07
N GLN A 29 -11.85 -9.74 1.33
CA GLN A 29 -10.71 -10.34 2.01
C GLN A 29 -10.21 -11.58 1.25
N GLN A 30 -11.11 -12.51 0.91
CA GLN A 30 -10.76 -13.69 0.13
C GLN A 30 -10.19 -13.35 -1.25
N PHE A 31 -10.79 -12.37 -1.93
CA PHE A 31 -10.32 -11.92 -3.23
C PHE A 31 -8.87 -11.39 -3.14
N LEU A 32 -8.55 -10.59 -2.14
CA LEU A 32 -7.21 -10.05 -1.96
C LEU A 32 -6.22 -11.11 -1.46
N GLU A 33 -6.64 -12.05 -0.60
CA GLU A 33 -5.81 -13.19 -0.19
C GLU A 33 -5.41 -14.06 -1.38
N ASP A 34 -6.34 -14.28 -2.32
CA ASP A 34 -6.07 -15.03 -3.55
C ASP A 34 -5.11 -14.29 -4.51
N LYS A 35 -5.15 -12.96 -4.51
CA LYS A 35 -4.34 -12.14 -5.42
C LYS A 35 -2.95 -11.82 -4.89
N SER A 36 -2.83 -11.56 -3.59
CA SER A 36 -1.55 -11.19 -2.96
C SER A 36 -0.81 -12.38 -2.34
N GLY A 37 -1.52 -13.46 -2.00
CA GLY A 37 -0.99 -14.56 -1.19
C GLY A 37 -0.85 -14.21 0.29
N GLU A 38 -1.08 -12.97 0.68
CA GLU A 38 -1.02 -12.51 2.06
C GLU A 38 -2.22 -13.02 2.88
N LYS A 39 -2.05 -13.16 4.19
CA LYS A 39 -3.08 -13.59 5.14
C LYS A 39 -3.43 -12.45 6.10
N ASN A 40 -4.60 -12.59 6.75
CA ASN A 40 -5.06 -11.63 7.77
C ASN A 40 -5.19 -10.20 7.23
N ILE A 41 -5.82 -10.06 6.08
CA ILE A 41 -6.08 -8.76 5.44
C ILE A 41 -7.23 -8.06 6.15
N TYR A 42 -7.05 -6.79 6.48
CA TYR A 42 -8.03 -5.96 7.19
C TYR A 42 -8.48 -4.78 6.32
N ASN A 43 -9.56 -4.14 6.76
CA ASN A 43 -10.14 -2.98 6.06
C ASN A 43 -9.13 -1.85 5.76
N LYS A 44 -8.11 -1.69 6.62
CA LYS A 44 -7.06 -0.68 6.47
C LYS A 44 -5.80 -1.19 5.77
N SER A 45 -5.74 -2.47 5.42
CA SER A 45 -4.58 -3.02 4.71
C SER A 45 -4.44 -2.35 3.35
N LYS A 46 -3.27 -1.81 3.10
CA LYS A 46 -2.90 -1.07 1.89
C LYS A 46 -2.43 -2.04 0.80
N LEU A 47 -2.88 -1.81 -0.43
CA LEU A 47 -2.61 -2.73 -1.54
C LEU A 47 -1.12 -2.82 -1.87
N ALA A 48 -0.45 -1.69 -1.99
CA ALA A 48 0.97 -1.68 -2.28
C ALA A 48 1.82 -1.96 -1.03
N ASN A 49 1.60 -1.24 0.06
CA ASN A 49 2.50 -1.28 1.22
C ASN A 49 2.35 -2.54 2.08
N ASP A 50 1.12 -3.06 2.26
CA ASP A 50 0.86 -4.18 3.15
C ASP A 50 0.68 -5.50 2.40
N LEU A 51 0.14 -5.47 1.16
CA LEU A 51 -0.12 -6.66 0.36
C LEU A 51 0.92 -6.88 -0.73
N SER A 52 1.93 -6.02 -0.82
CA SER A 52 3.02 -6.12 -1.79
C SER A 52 2.57 -6.18 -3.26
N LEU A 53 1.41 -5.60 -3.56
CA LEU A 53 0.89 -5.49 -4.92
C LEU A 53 1.45 -4.21 -5.56
N TRP A 54 2.45 -4.37 -6.43
CA TRP A 54 3.15 -3.26 -7.07
C TRP A 54 3.06 -3.39 -8.60
N GLY A 55 3.15 -2.26 -9.31
CA GLY A 55 3.26 -2.24 -10.76
C GLY A 55 2.20 -3.09 -11.46
N ASP A 56 2.61 -4.03 -12.29
CA ASP A 56 1.73 -4.90 -13.08
C ASP A 56 0.81 -5.77 -12.24
N ASP A 57 1.25 -6.26 -11.08
CA ASP A 57 0.41 -7.09 -10.20
C ASP A 57 -0.81 -6.32 -9.70
N ASN A 58 -0.59 -5.05 -9.35
CA ASN A 58 -1.65 -4.16 -8.91
C ASN A 58 -2.61 -3.83 -10.06
N TYR A 59 -2.08 -3.52 -11.23
CA TYR A 59 -2.88 -3.26 -12.42
C TYR A 59 -3.75 -4.47 -12.79
N ALA A 60 -3.15 -5.65 -12.87
CA ALA A 60 -3.86 -6.89 -13.18
C ALA A 60 -4.93 -7.23 -12.14
N MET A 61 -4.64 -7.01 -10.85
CA MET A 61 -5.61 -7.20 -9.77
C MET A 61 -6.80 -6.25 -9.92
N LEU A 62 -6.56 -4.96 -10.19
CA LEU A 62 -7.63 -3.97 -10.39
C LEU A 62 -8.47 -4.28 -11.63
N GLU A 63 -7.86 -4.71 -12.73
CA GLU A 63 -8.58 -5.11 -13.95
C GLU A 63 -9.55 -6.26 -13.65
N VAL A 64 -9.07 -7.30 -12.95
CA VAL A 64 -9.91 -8.43 -12.52
C VAL A 64 -11.01 -7.97 -11.57
N PHE A 65 -10.71 -7.06 -10.63
CA PHE A 65 -11.68 -6.50 -9.71
C PHE A 65 -12.81 -5.77 -10.43
N ILE A 66 -12.47 -4.86 -11.34
CA ILE A 66 -13.43 -4.08 -12.13
C ILE A 66 -14.33 -5.02 -12.94
N LYS A 67 -13.75 -5.99 -13.64
CA LYS A 67 -14.52 -6.98 -14.44
C LYS A 67 -15.41 -7.86 -13.58
N LYS A 68 -14.88 -8.40 -12.47
CA LYS A 68 -15.61 -9.31 -11.58
C LYS A 68 -16.87 -8.68 -10.98
N TYR A 69 -16.80 -7.40 -10.62
CA TYR A 69 -17.89 -6.70 -9.97
C TYR A 69 -18.64 -5.74 -10.89
N ASN A 70 -18.33 -5.74 -12.18
CA ASN A 70 -18.95 -4.88 -13.20
C ASN A 70 -18.99 -3.41 -12.77
N LEU A 71 -17.82 -2.87 -12.42
CA LEU A 71 -17.69 -1.53 -11.86
C LEU A 71 -17.42 -0.50 -12.95
N ASP A 72 -17.93 0.71 -12.75
CA ASP A 72 -17.64 1.86 -13.57
C ASP A 72 -16.52 2.70 -12.93
N PHE A 73 -15.38 2.82 -13.62
CA PHE A 73 -14.19 3.51 -13.10
C PHE A 73 -13.69 4.63 -14.03
N PRO A 74 -14.57 5.46 -14.62
CA PRO A 74 -14.15 6.49 -15.58
C PRO A 74 -13.30 7.59 -14.95
N THR A 75 -13.41 7.78 -13.64
CA THR A 75 -12.71 8.85 -12.90
C THR A 75 -11.50 8.33 -12.13
N PHE A 76 -11.19 7.04 -12.23
CA PHE A 76 -10.04 6.49 -11.55
C PHE A 76 -8.75 6.88 -12.26
N ASN A 77 -7.88 7.58 -11.56
CA ASN A 77 -6.55 7.91 -12.03
C ASN A 77 -5.52 6.98 -11.38
N TYR A 78 -5.03 6.01 -12.13
CA TYR A 78 -4.06 5.03 -11.64
C TYR A 78 -2.81 5.70 -11.05
N ASP A 79 -2.31 6.74 -11.73
CA ASP A 79 -1.06 7.42 -11.35
C ASP A 79 -1.15 8.20 -10.04
N GLU A 80 -2.34 8.50 -9.53
CA GLU A 80 -2.52 9.10 -8.21
C GLU A 80 -2.33 8.10 -7.07
N HIS A 81 -2.61 6.83 -7.36
CA HIS A 81 -2.64 5.77 -6.35
C HIS A 81 -1.43 4.85 -6.40
N PHE A 82 -0.90 4.60 -7.58
CA PHE A 82 0.16 3.63 -7.77
C PHE A 82 1.28 4.18 -8.63
N GLU A 83 2.47 3.65 -8.43
CA GLU A 83 3.61 3.97 -9.26
C GLU A 83 3.60 3.09 -10.51
N SER A 84 3.80 3.69 -11.67
CA SER A 84 4.00 2.94 -12.90
C SER A 84 5.37 2.27 -12.89
N GLU A 85 5.54 1.13 -13.57
CA GLU A 85 6.82 0.41 -13.64
C GLU A 85 7.97 1.27 -14.19
N GLY A 86 7.68 2.25 -15.03
CA GLY A 86 8.66 3.19 -15.55
C GLY A 86 9.09 4.26 -14.54
N GLU A 87 8.33 4.45 -13.47
CA GLU A 87 8.62 5.37 -12.37
C GLU A 87 9.38 4.71 -11.21
N LEU A 88 9.84 3.47 -11.35
CA LEU A 88 10.98 3.03 -10.57
C LEU A 88 12.09 4.03 -10.89
N THR A 89 11.98 5.19 -10.24
CA THR A 89 13.09 6.10 -10.16
C THR A 89 14.23 5.22 -9.72
N ILE A 90 15.14 4.94 -10.65
CA ILE A 90 16.48 4.52 -10.26
C ILE A 90 16.94 5.69 -9.42
N SER A 91 16.49 5.68 -8.19
CA SER A 91 16.84 6.70 -7.22
C SER A 91 18.36 6.70 -7.25
N ILE A 92 18.94 7.86 -7.31
CA ILE A 92 20.39 8.04 -7.06
C ILE A 92 20.84 7.15 -5.89
N TRP A 93 19.96 6.90 -4.93
CA TRP A 93 20.13 5.99 -3.81
C TRP A 93 20.18 4.51 -4.19
N SER A 94 19.46 4.06 -5.24
CA SER A 94 19.56 2.68 -5.74
C SER A 94 20.89 2.46 -6.45
N ILE A 95 21.37 3.44 -7.22
CA ILE A 95 22.70 3.39 -7.81
C ILE A 95 23.76 3.45 -6.71
N LEU A 96 23.58 4.36 -5.76
CA LEU A 96 24.49 4.49 -4.62
C LEU A 96 24.53 3.22 -3.77
N SER A 97 23.42 2.51 -3.62
CA SER A 97 23.39 1.24 -2.87
C SER A 97 24.25 0.15 -3.51
N VAL A 98 24.29 0.10 -4.84
CA VAL A 98 25.18 -0.83 -5.58
C VAL A 98 26.66 -0.46 -5.36
N VAL A 99 26.97 0.84 -5.39
CA VAL A 99 28.34 1.34 -5.13
C VAL A 99 28.75 1.12 -3.66
N LEU A 100 27.77 1.22 -2.74
CA LEU A 100 27.98 1.01 -1.31
C LEU A 100 27.90 -0.47 -0.89
N LEU A 101 27.51 -1.39 -1.80
CA LEU A 101 27.43 -2.82 -1.53
C LEU A 101 28.73 -3.37 -0.89
N PRO A 102 29.96 -3.03 -1.34
CA PRO A 102 31.17 -3.45 -0.66
C PRO A 102 31.24 -2.98 0.80
N LEU A 103 30.74 -1.79 1.12
CA LEU A 103 30.70 -1.28 2.51
C LEU A 103 29.70 -2.06 3.38
N PHE A 104 28.58 -2.52 2.81
CA PHE A 104 27.66 -3.41 3.54
C PHE A 104 28.26 -4.77 3.80
N VAL A 105 28.99 -5.33 2.82
CA VAL A 105 29.71 -6.61 2.98
C VAL A 105 30.80 -6.47 4.04
N THR A 106 31.61 -5.41 4.00
CA THR A 106 32.63 -5.16 5.03
C THR A 106 32.02 -4.94 6.40
N LYS A 107 30.88 -4.22 6.50
CA LYS A 107 30.14 -4.09 7.76
C LYS A 107 29.73 -5.44 8.33
N GLY A 108 29.19 -6.34 7.49
CA GLY A 108 28.81 -7.70 7.91
C GLY A 108 30.01 -8.52 8.42
N ILE A 109 31.14 -8.46 7.70
CA ILE A 109 32.38 -9.14 8.11
C ILE A 109 32.90 -8.59 9.43
N VAL A 110 32.94 -7.26 9.57
CA VAL A 110 33.38 -6.59 10.79
C VAL A 110 32.46 -6.92 11.96
N SER A 111 31.14 -6.89 11.77
CA SER A 111 30.16 -7.27 12.80
C SER A 111 30.36 -8.74 13.24
N TYR A 112 30.59 -9.66 12.29
CA TYR A 112 30.85 -11.06 12.57
C TYR A 112 32.13 -11.25 13.39
N LEU A 113 33.23 -10.58 13.02
CA LEU A 113 34.49 -10.65 13.75
C LEU A 113 34.36 -10.05 15.16
N PHE A 114 33.67 -8.91 15.32
CA PHE A 114 33.42 -8.30 16.62
C PHE A 114 32.45 -9.10 17.49
N ASN A 115 31.52 -9.85 16.90
CA ASN A 115 30.67 -10.76 17.65
C ASN A 115 31.47 -11.89 18.33
N PHE A 116 32.55 -12.33 17.68
CA PHE A 116 33.50 -13.28 18.26
C PHE A 116 34.30 -12.71 19.44
N LEU A 117 34.57 -11.38 19.41
CA LEU A 117 35.35 -10.68 20.43
C LEU A 117 34.49 -10.08 21.57
N SER A 118 33.33 -9.53 21.25
CA SER A 118 32.41 -8.92 22.22
C SER A 118 31.05 -8.55 21.61
N ASN A 119 29.96 -9.14 22.11
CA ASN A 119 28.58 -8.86 21.69
C ASN A 119 28.18 -7.38 21.81
N LYS A 120 28.81 -6.60 22.69
CA LYS A 120 28.49 -5.20 22.93
C LYS A 120 28.86 -4.29 21.73
N TYR A 121 29.92 -4.60 21.01
CA TYR A 121 30.34 -3.81 19.84
C TYR A 121 29.58 -4.23 18.58
N SER A 122 29.30 -5.52 18.40
CA SER A 122 28.48 -6.03 17.31
C SER A 122 27.12 -5.33 17.27
N TYR A 123 26.41 -5.24 18.40
CA TYR A 123 25.11 -4.56 18.50
C TYR A 123 25.13 -3.09 18.07
N LYS A 124 26.23 -2.35 18.32
CA LYS A 124 26.36 -0.95 17.87
C LYS A 124 26.56 -0.86 16.35
N ILE A 125 27.26 -1.81 15.74
CA ILE A 125 27.53 -1.87 14.31
C ILE A 125 26.24 -2.23 13.57
N ASP A 126 25.44 -3.16 14.08
CA ASP A 126 24.18 -3.60 13.48
C ASP A 126 23.11 -2.51 13.50
N LYS A 127 23.08 -1.71 14.58
CA LYS A 127 22.20 -0.53 14.67
C LYS A 127 22.56 0.64 13.75
N PHE A 128 23.75 0.63 13.19
CA PHE A 128 24.15 1.69 12.28
C PHE A 128 23.51 1.47 10.89
N ASN A 129 22.36 2.08 10.70
CA ASN A 129 21.63 2.06 9.44
C ASN A 129 22.23 3.07 8.47
N PHE A 130 23.03 2.58 7.51
CA PHE A 130 23.46 3.38 6.38
C PHE A 130 22.25 3.66 5.47
N PHE A 131 21.74 4.89 5.52
CA PHE A 131 20.88 5.51 4.48
C PHE A 131 19.62 4.73 4.01
N LEU A 132 19.10 3.82 4.78
CA LEU A 132 17.79 3.23 4.47
C LEU A 132 16.67 4.18 4.94
N ASN A 133 16.64 5.39 4.41
CA ASN A 133 15.41 6.14 4.40
C ASN A 133 14.45 5.35 3.52
N LYS A 134 13.46 4.74 4.16
CA LYS A 134 12.38 4.05 3.48
C LYS A 134 11.81 5.03 2.44
N TYR A 135 11.90 4.67 1.16
CA TYR A 135 11.27 5.47 0.10
C TYR A 135 9.82 5.71 0.50
N LYS A 136 9.45 6.95 0.68
CA LYS A 136 8.09 7.32 1.00
C LYS A 136 7.44 7.77 -0.29
N SER A 137 6.64 6.90 -0.89
CA SER A 137 5.80 7.27 -2.02
C SER A 137 4.89 8.43 -1.64
N ASN A 138 4.72 9.38 -2.55
CA ASN A 138 3.74 10.46 -2.43
C ASN A 138 2.35 10.04 -2.92
N LYS A 139 2.22 8.80 -3.41
CA LYS A 139 0.96 8.25 -3.92
C LYS A 139 0.01 7.90 -2.78
N ILE A 140 -1.28 8.01 -3.05
CA ILE A 140 -2.36 7.65 -2.11
C ILE A 140 -2.66 6.16 -2.30
N ASP A 141 -1.96 5.31 -1.54
CA ASP A 141 -2.15 3.87 -1.61
C ASP A 141 -3.58 3.47 -1.19
N LEU A 142 -4.26 2.70 -2.03
CA LEU A 142 -5.62 2.22 -1.76
C LEU A 142 -5.63 1.15 -0.66
N ALA A 143 -6.69 1.14 0.13
CA ALA A 143 -6.94 0.11 1.13
C ALA A 143 -8.03 -0.86 0.68
N MET A 144 -8.09 -2.04 1.31
CA MET A 144 -9.21 -2.98 1.13
C MET A 144 -10.56 -2.29 1.31
N GLY A 145 -10.66 -1.34 2.26
CA GLY A 145 -11.88 -0.56 2.52
C GLY A 145 -12.33 0.28 1.34
N ASP A 146 -11.41 0.80 0.54
CA ASP A 146 -11.72 1.57 -0.66
C ASP A 146 -12.30 0.68 -1.75
N LEU A 147 -11.78 -0.55 -1.90
CA LEU A 147 -12.34 -1.55 -2.81
C LEU A 147 -13.73 -2.00 -2.37
N ILE A 148 -13.96 -2.24 -1.08
CA ILE A 148 -15.30 -2.56 -0.55
C ILE A 148 -16.27 -1.42 -0.84
N THR A 149 -15.85 -0.18 -0.60
CA THR A 149 -16.67 1.01 -0.85
C THR A 149 -17.01 1.14 -2.31
N SER A 150 -16.03 0.99 -3.20
CA SER A 150 -16.22 1.04 -4.65
C SER A 150 -17.17 -0.05 -5.13
N LYS A 151 -17.01 -1.28 -4.64
CA LYS A 151 -17.93 -2.40 -4.95
C LYS A 151 -19.38 -2.10 -4.54
N ILE A 152 -19.58 -1.54 -3.34
CA ILE A 152 -20.92 -1.24 -2.85
C ILE A 152 -21.55 -0.07 -3.61
N GLN A 153 -20.76 0.90 -4.04
CA GLN A 153 -21.21 2.06 -4.82
C GLN A 153 -21.38 1.76 -6.32
N GLY A 154 -20.78 0.68 -6.83
CA GLY A 154 -20.74 0.35 -8.26
C GLY A 154 -19.81 1.22 -9.09
N LYS A 155 -19.03 2.09 -8.45
CA LYS A 155 -18.06 3.00 -9.08
C LYS A 155 -16.88 3.24 -8.14
N PHE A 156 -15.79 3.79 -8.67
CA PHE A 156 -14.65 4.18 -7.84
C PHE A 156 -15.08 5.15 -6.75
N SER A 157 -14.76 4.83 -5.49
CA SER A 157 -15.06 5.67 -4.32
C SER A 157 -14.11 5.32 -3.18
N LEU A 158 -13.51 6.33 -2.58
CA LEU A 158 -12.68 6.15 -1.39
C LEU A 158 -13.56 5.93 -0.14
N GLY A 159 -13.07 5.14 0.80
CA GLY A 159 -13.77 4.86 2.05
C GLY A 159 -13.99 6.10 2.92
N GLU A 160 -13.16 7.12 2.75
CA GLU A 160 -13.32 8.40 3.45
C GLU A 160 -14.48 9.26 2.90
N ASP A 161 -14.88 9.06 1.65
CA ASP A 161 -15.96 9.82 1.00
C ASP A 161 -17.35 9.27 1.28
N VAL A 162 -17.44 8.06 1.85
CA VAL A 162 -18.70 7.34 2.06
C VAL A 162 -18.90 7.01 3.53
N LYS A 163 -20.11 7.28 4.04
CA LYS A 163 -20.54 6.86 5.38
C LYS A 163 -21.62 5.80 5.26
N PHE A 164 -21.30 4.57 5.69
CA PHE A 164 -22.30 3.52 5.80
C PHE A 164 -23.11 3.67 7.07
N VAL A 165 -24.43 3.59 6.94
CA VAL A 165 -25.39 3.62 8.04
C VAL A 165 -26.16 2.30 8.01
N LEU A 166 -26.24 1.62 9.16
CA LEU A 166 -26.99 0.39 9.30
C LEU A 166 -28.48 0.66 9.31
N ASN A 167 -29.23 -0.16 8.60
CA ASN A 167 -30.69 -0.22 8.60
C ASN A 167 -31.15 -1.59 9.10
#